data_1f8ea7518fda5fa01d3e8948421e5d72
#
_entry.id   1f8ea7518fda5fa01d3e8948421e5d72
#
_cell.length_a   1.000
_cell.length_b   1.000
_cell.length_c   1.000
_cell.angle_alpha   90.00
_cell.angle_beta   90.00
_cell.angle_gamma   90.00
#
_symmetry.space_group_name_H-M   'P 1'
#
loop_
_entity.id
_entity.type
_entity.pdbx_description
1 polymer ?
#
loop_
_entity_poly.entity_id
_entity_poly.type
_entity_poly.pdbx_seq_one_letter_code
_entity_poly.pdbx_strand_id
1 'polypeptide(L)'
;MSCTTIREILVQTEQKXGAXDAIRXKIGKGEVEAKTXTQLRQDSEXFSNVLKSXGEQGXHXALTGATSXTWLVTYFGTVNXGSVAVPXDVALPAEXLXELIDRSDATVFVYDEIRKDVAAMVRERCPRLKFLISMQEEESDENVLSFWQLINEHAGAFDEEPDADQLCTIMFTSGTTGKSKGVMLTHRNMAENATCLDMKIPSRTVILSVLPIHHAYCLSMDILKAISLGSIICINDSLMRVAKNIKLFEPNMILMVPLMIETLAKKLEEAAWMPAALVKNKVFGKQFHTICSGGAYLNPAYIDLFAKYGIVILQGYGMTECAPVISTTVSWNIRKDSVGQLLPNCEAKTVDEELWVRGSSVMQGYYKMPEETKETLRDGWLVTGDLGYVDEEGFVYLTGRRKNLIITKNGENVSPEEIENKLGENRLVQEILVRENEGVIEAEIFPDYEYAKKKGKKDIQAELQKVIDTYNQGAPAYKKVYGLKVRETEFDKTTSKKIIRF
;
A
#
# COMPACT_ATOMS: atom_id res chain seq x y z
N MET A 1 -16.11 -16.07 3.53
CA MET A 1 -16.76 -16.35 2.23
C MET A 1 -16.26 -15.35 1.21
N SER A 2 -15.84 -15.82 0.02
CA SER A 2 -15.28 -14.96 -1.02
C SER A 2 -16.38 -14.13 -1.68
N CYS A 3 -16.11 -12.83 -1.91
CA CYS A 3 -17.02 -11.91 -2.58
C CYS A 3 -16.51 -11.61 -3.98
N THR A 4 -17.43 -11.35 -4.92
CA THR A 4 -17.07 -11.01 -6.30
C THR A 4 -17.31 -9.56 -6.65
N THR A 5 -18.03 -8.80 -5.82
CA THR A 5 -18.20 -7.36 -5.99
C THR A 5 -17.91 -6.63 -4.69
N ILE A 6 -17.55 -5.36 -4.82
CA ILE A 6 -17.31 -4.51 -3.65
C ILE A 6 -18.63 -4.27 -2.90
N ARG A 7 -19.74 -4.13 -3.65
CA ARG A 7 -21.05 -3.97 -3.02
C ARG A 7 -21.39 -5.17 -2.13
N GLU A 8 -21.09 -6.38 -2.61
CA GLU A 8 -21.32 -7.61 -1.85
C GLU A 8 -20.61 -7.58 -0.49
N ILE A 9 -19.38 -7.04 -0.44
CA ILE A 9 -18.63 -6.91 0.82
C ILE A 9 -19.42 -6.04 1.82
N LEU A 10 -19.89 -4.87 1.38
CA LEU A 10 -20.65 -3.96 2.25
C LEU A 10 -21.97 -4.59 2.71
N VAL A 11 -22.71 -5.20 1.80
CA VAL A 11 -24.02 -5.76 2.09
C VAL A 11 -23.90 -6.92 3.07
N GLN A 12 -22.96 -7.86 2.84
CA GLN A 12 -22.78 -9.00 3.73
C GLN A 12 -22.33 -8.58 5.12
N THR A 13 -21.45 -7.61 5.20
CA THR A 13 -20.97 -7.13 6.51
C THR A 13 -22.07 -6.39 7.26
N GLU A 14 -22.85 -5.61 6.56
CA GLU A 14 -23.97 -4.87 7.15
C GLU A 14 -25.03 -5.85 7.71
N GLN A 15 -25.26 -6.93 7.03
CA GLN A 15 -26.18 -7.98 7.52
C GLN A 15 -25.69 -8.63 8.82
N LYS A 16 -24.44 -8.73 8.99
CA LYS A 16 -23.84 -9.35 10.19
C LYS A 16 -23.57 -8.36 11.32
N UNK A 17 -23.02 -7.21 11.00
CA UNK A 17 -22.56 -6.31 11.87
C UNK A 17 -23.08 -4.95 11.69
N GLY A 18 -24.18 -4.80 11.19
CA GLY A 18 -24.68 -3.48 10.80
C GLY A 18 -24.67 -2.42 11.89
N ALA A 19 -25.06 -2.78 13.09
CA ALA A 19 -25.10 -1.84 14.21
C ALA A 19 -23.73 -1.56 14.84
N UNK A 20 -22.76 -2.17 14.45
CA UNK A 20 -21.49 -2.06 15.00
C UNK A 20 -20.70 -1.05 14.26
N ASP A 21 -19.69 -0.58 15.01
CA ASP A 21 -18.82 0.44 14.39
C ASP A 21 -18.04 -0.15 13.22
N ALA A 22 -18.02 0.56 12.10
CA ALA A 22 -17.15 0.22 10.96
C ALA A 22 -15.95 1.16 10.93
N ILE A 23 -16.16 2.47 11.18
CA ILE A 23 -15.15 3.52 11.05
C ILE A 23 -15.15 4.34 12.34
N ARG A 24 -13.97 4.66 12.79
CA ARG A 24 -13.84 5.63 13.89
C ARG A 24 -12.91 6.76 13.46
N UNK A 25 -13.34 7.94 13.55
CA UNK A 25 -12.68 9.09 13.17
C UNK A 25 -12.51 9.95 14.37
N LYS A 26 -11.43 10.76 14.37
CA LYS A 26 -11.19 11.77 15.42
C LYS A 26 -11.84 13.08 15.03
N ILE A 27 -12.59 13.66 15.97
CA ILE A 27 -13.20 14.97 15.81
C ILE A 27 -12.73 15.85 16.98
N GLY A 28 -12.11 16.98 16.69
CA GLY A 28 -11.58 17.84 17.73
C GLY A 28 -10.46 17.22 18.54
N LYS A 29 -10.28 17.65 19.77
CA LYS A 29 -9.17 17.19 20.62
C LYS A 29 -9.58 15.98 21.46
N GLY A 30 -9.22 14.79 20.96
CA GLY A 30 -9.42 13.55 21.70
C GLY A 30 -10.82 12.98 21.66
N GLU A 31 -11.73 13.59 20.92
CA GLU A 31 -13.06 13.05 20.72
C GLU A 31 -13.09 12.13 19.51
N VAL A 32 -13.82 11.02 19.64
CA VAL A 32 -13.94 10.03 18.60
C VAL A 32 -15.39 9.91 18.15
N GLU A 33 -15.61 9.99 16.85
CA GLU A 33 -16.91 9.72 16.24
C GLU A 33 -16.87 8.37 15.58
N ALA A 34 -17.94 7.60 15.68
CA ALA A 34 -18.07 6.30 15.04
C ALA A 34 -19.17 6.31 14.00
N LYS A 35 -18.96 5.57 12.92
CA LYS A 35 -19.97 5.28 11.90
C LYS A 35 -20.10 3.75 11.82
N THR A 36 -21.38 3.32 11.84
CA THR A 36 -21.70 1.87 11.78
C THR A 36 -21.66 1.33 10.34
N UNK A 37 -21.64 0.21 10.20
CA UNK A 37 -21.67 -0.42 8.99
C UNK A 37 -22.84 -0.05 8.21
N THR A 38 -24.08 -0.01 8.96
CA THR A 38 -25.33 0.46 8.36
C THR A 38 -25.23 1.88 7.84
N GLN A 39 -24.68 2.78 8.64
CA GLN A 39 -24.52 4.19 8.22
C GLN A 39 -23.59 4.30 7.00
N LEU A 40 -22.49 3.55 7.00
CA LEU A 40 -21.57 3.57 5.85
C LEU A 40 -22.27 3.10 4.58
N ARG A 41 -23.03 2.03 4.66
CA ARG A 41 -23.79 1.53 3.52
C ARG A 41 -24.82 2.54 3.05
N GLN A 42 -25.63 3.09 4.00
CA GLN A 42 -26.68 4.04 3.66
C GLN A 42 -26.12 5.29 2.98
N ASP A 43 -25.05 5.86 3.54
CA ASP A 43 -24.42 7.05 2.94
C ASP A 43 -23.84 6.72 1.55
N SER A 44 -23.27 5.56 1.39
CA SER A 44 -22.73 5.14 0.09
C SER A 44 -23.84 5.00 -0.94
N GLU A 45 -24.98 4.45 -0.57
CA GLU A 45 -26.16 4.35 -1.45
C GLU A 45 -26.73 5.72 -1.78
N UNK A 46 -26.60 6.57 -0.88
CA UNK A 46 -26.93 7.79 -1.09
C UNK A 46 -26.19 8.45 -2.03
N PHE A 47 -24.87 8.24 -2.06
CA PHE A 47 -24.01 8.84 -3.08
C PHE A 47 -24.23 8.20 -4.45
N SER A 48 -24.50 6.92 -4.51
CA SER A 48 -24.89 6.26 -5.76
C SER A 48 -26.12 6.94 -6.38
N ASN A 49 -27.13 7.27 -5.56
CA ASN A 49 -28.31 7.97 -6.04
C ASN A 49 -27.97 9.39 -6.56
N VAL A 50 -27.05 10.07 -5.90
CA VAL A 50 -26.55 11.38 -6.37
C VAL A 50 -25.98 11.24 -7.79
N LEU A 51 -25.10 10.27 -7.98
CA LEU A 51 -24.44 10.06 -9.27
C LEU A 51 -25.47 9.65 -10.35
N LYS A 52 -26.43 8.82 -10.00
CA LYS A 52 -27.49 8.43 -10.94
C LYS A 52 -28.33 9.64 -11.32
N SER A 53 -28.71 10.48 -10.38
CA SER A 53 -29.49 11.70 -10.66
C SER A 53 -28.75 12.73 -11.51
N UNK A 54 -27.43 12.64 -11.40
CA UNK A 54 -26.67 13.40 -12.06
C UNK A 54 -26.42 12.96 -13.31
N GLY A 55 -26.89 11.84 -13.80
CA GLY A 55 -26.65 11.15 -15.05
C GLY A 55 -25.21 10.64 -15.19
N GLU A 56 -24.55 10.40 -14.10
CA GLU A 56 -23.13 10.00 -14.07
C GLU A 56 -22.92 8.51 -13.80
N GLN A 57 -23.96 7.72 -13.85
CA GLN A 57 -23.81 6.26 -13.75
C GLN A 57 -22.99 5.75 -14.93
N GLY A 58 -21.93 5.04 -14.65
CA GLY A 58 -20.99 4.58 -15.68
C GLY A 58 -19.85 5.56 -16.02
N UNK A 59 -19.80 6.76 -15.50
CA UNK A 59 -18.80 7.72 -15.66
C UNK A 59 -17.70 7.44 -14.75
N HIS A 60 -16.67 8.33 -14.98
CA HIS A 60 -15.48 8.22 -14.10
C HIS A 60 -15.45 9.33 -13.05
N UNK A 61 -15.22 9.06 -11.83
CA UNK A 61 -15.23 9.93 -10.82
C UNK A 61 -13.92 10.03 -10.27
N ALA A 62 -13.20 11.07 -10.47
CA ALA A 62 -11.90 11.33 -9.83
C ALA A 62 -12.12 11.75 -8.38
N LEU A 63 -11.18 11.39 -7.54
CA LEU A 63 -11.33 11.53 -6.09
C LEU A 63 -9.97 11.75 -5.46
N THR A 64 -9.81 12.82 -4.68
CA THR A 64 -8.57 13.04 -3.95
C THR A 64 -8.84 13.65 -2.58
N GLY A 65 -8.10 13.18 -1.58
CA GLY A 65 -8.25 13.69 -0.22
C GLY A 65 -7.56 12.80 0.78
N ALA A 66 -7.46 13.32 1.99
CA ALA A 66 -7.01 12.51 3.12
C ALA A 66 -8.04 11.42 3.42
N THR A 67 -7.60 10.35 4.03
CA THR A 67 -8.51 9.27 4.46
C THR A 67 -9.58 9.84 5.38
N SER A 68 -10.83 9.59 5.05
CA SER A 68 -11.96 10.16 5.78
C SER A 68 -13.25 9.39 5.48
N UNK A 69 -14.22 9.55 6.19
CA UNK A 69 -15.42 9.01 5.96
C UNK A 69 -15.97 9.35 4.71
N THR A 70 -15.81 10.68 4.39
CA THR A 70 -16.30 11.19 3.12
C THR A 70 -15.60 10.50 1.95
N TRP A 71 -14.30 10.29 2.05
CA TRP A 71 -13.55 9.59 1.01
C TRP A 71 -14.14 8.18 0.77
N LEU A 72 -14.38 7.47 1.85
CA LEU A 72 -14.91 6.10 1.77
C LEU A 72 -16.30 6.06 1.16
N VAL A 73 -17.17 6.97 1.61
CA VAL A 73 -18.53 7.08 1.05
C VAL A 73 -18.47 7.40 -0.45
N THR A 74 -17.57 8.31 -0.83
CA THR A 74 -17.37 8.65 -2.24
C THR A 74 -16.95 7.40 -3.04
N TYR A 75 -15.96 6.68 -2.52
CA TYR A 75 -15.45 5.49 -3.23
C TYR A 75 -16.53 4.42 -3.38
N PHE A 76 -17.15 4.04 -2.27
CA PHE A 76 -18.16 2.98 -2.30
C PHE A 76 -19.38 3.38 -3.14
N GLY A 77 -19.84 4.62 -2.97
CA GLY A 77 -20.98 5.10 -3.75
C GLY A 77 -20.72 5.13 -5.24
N THR A 78 -19.48 5.46 -5.61
CA THR A 78 -19.05 5.48 -7.02
C THR A 78 -19.02 4.07 -7.61
N VAL A 79 -18.28 3.17 -6.97
CA VAL A 79 -18.09 1.84 -7.57
C VAL A 79 -19.38 1.01 -7.49
N ASN A 80 -20.15 1.18 -6.45
CA ASN A 80 -21.40 0.42 -6.30
C ASN A 80 -22.51 0.90 -7.22
N UNK A 81 -22.42 2.07 -7.85
CA UNK A 81 -23.18 2.53 -8.70
C UNK A 81 -23.01 2.05 -9.86
N GLY A 82 -21.82 1.35 -10.15
CA GLY A 82 -21.42 0.94 -11.46
C GLY A 82 -20.56 1.95 -12.20
N SER A 83 -20.13 2.98 -11.50
CA SER A 83 -19.20 3.98 -12.05
C SER A 83 -17.78 3.58 -11.71
N VAL A 84 -16.79 4.33 -12.23
CA VAL A 84 -15.37 4.02 -12.05
C VAL A 84 -14.74 5.07 -11.13
N ALA A 85 -14.18 4.65 -10.02
CA ALA A 85 -13.44 5.55 -9.14
C ALA A 85 -12.00 5.68 -9.62
N VAL A 86 -11.45 6.90 -9.58
CA VAL A 86 -10.06 7.17 -9.94
C VAL A 86 -9.42 7.88 -8.75
N PRO A 87 -8.96 7.11 -7.76
CA PRO A 87 -8.29 7.73 -6.61
C PRO A 87 -6.95 8.31 -7.00
N UNK A 88 -6.73 9.58 -6.81
CA UNK A 88 -5.58 10.25 -7.09
C UNK A 88 -4.90 10.51 -5.81
N ASP A 89 -3.54 10.59 -5.75
CA ASP A 89 -2.67 10.87 -4.59
C ASP A 89 -2.81 12.32 -4.15
N VAL A 90 -3.28 12.52 -2.93
CA VAL A 90 -3.53 13.88 -2.39
C VAL A 90 -2.25 14.72 -2.31
N ALA A 91 -1.09 14.09 -2.27
CA ALA A 91 0.20 14.78 -2.12
C ALA A 91 0.86 15.17 -3.44
N LEU A 92 0.29 14.81 -4.58
CA LEU A 92 0.90 15.14 -5.88
C LEU A 92 0.89 16.65 -6.15
N PRO A 93 1.89 17.17 -6.85
CA PRO A 93 1.84 18.56 -7.32
C PRO A 93 0.58 18.79 -8.15
N ALA A 94 0.06 20.03 -8.13
CA ALA A 94 -1.20 20.38 -8.79
C ALA A 94 -1.19 19.99 -10.28
N GLU A 95 -0.11 20.26 -10.98
CA GLU A 95 0.03 19.90 -12.40
C GLU A 95 -0.12 18.39 -12.67
N UNK A 96 0.27 17.68 -11.89
CA UNK A 96 0.21 16.30 -11.97
C UNK A 96 -1.15 15.82 -11.81
N LEU A 97 -1.73 16.27 -10.76
CA LEU A 97 -3.11 15.91 -10.54
C LEU A 97 -4.03 16.35 -11.69
N UNK A 98 -3.87 17.38 -12.04
CA UNK A 98 -4.64 17.85 -13.10
C UNK A 98 -4.52 17.05 -14.29
N GLU A 99 -3.23 16.56 -14.62
CA GLU A 99 -2.96 15.69 -15.78
C GLU A 99 -3.63 14.32 -15.62
N LEU A 100 -3.51 13.72 -14.44
CA LEU A 100 -4.11 12.41 -14.22
C LEU A 100 -5.64 12.46 -14.29
N ILE A 101 -6.25 13.52 -13.76
CA ILE A 101 -7.70 13.68 -13.83
C ILE A 101 -8.14 13.76 -15.30
N ASP A 102 -7.42 14.54 -16.11
CA ASP A 102 -7.72 14.65 -17.54
C ASP A 102 -7.53 13.31 -18.27
N ARG A 103 -6.41 12.64 -18.00
CA ARG A 103 -6.11 11.32 -18.62
C ARG A 103 -7.13 10.25 -18.27
N SER A 104 -7.74 10.37 -17.09
CA SER A 104 -8.72 9.38 -16.62
C SER A 104 -10.10 9.56 -17.25
N ASP A 105 -10.29 10.62 -18.02
CA ASP A 105 -11.59 10.98 -18.63
C ASP A 105 -12.67 11.23 -17.56
N ALA A 106 -12.27 11.73 -16.39
CA ALA A 106 -13.21 11.98 -15.30
C ALA A 106 -14.21 13.05 -15.67
N THR A 107 -15.47 12.82 -15.33
CA THR A 107 -16.56 13.77 -15.51
C THR A 107 -16.97 14.41 -14.20
N VAL A 108 -16.56 13.81 -13.06
CA VAL A 108 -16.84 14.30 -11.70
C VAL A 108 -15.52 14.32 -10.95
N PHE A 109 -15.27 15.37 -10.19
CA PHE A 109 -14.11 15.45 -9.30
C PHE A 109 -14.60 15.75 -7.89
N VAL A 110 -14.39 14.81 -6.98
CA VAL A 110 -14.73 14.96 -5.56
C VAL A 110 -13.41 15.23 -4.83
N TYR A 111 -13.33 16.32 -4.10
CA TYR A 111 -12.05 16.77 -3.55
C TYR A 111 -12.15 17.25 -2.10
N ASP A 112 -11.06 16.98 -1.38
CA ASP A 112 -10.81 17.53 -0.05
C ASP A 112 -10.35 18.99 -0.20
N GLU A 113 -10.77 19.86 0.70
CA GLU A 113 -10.41 21.28 0.70
C GLU A 113 -8.90 21.52 0.61
N ILE A 114 -8.09 20.61 1.13
CA ILE A 114 -6.62 20.75 1.05
C ILE A 114 -6.12 20.74 -0.40
N ARG A 115 -6.95 20.30 -1.37
CA ARG A 115 -6.64 20.36 -2.80
C ARG A 115 -7.61 21.27 -3.56
N LYS A 116 -8.12 22.30 -2.90
CA LYS A 116 -8.93 23.33 -3.54
C LYS A 116 -8.20 24.00 -4.70
N ASP A 117 -6.87 24.05 -4.62
CA ASP A 117 -6.01 24.55 -5.70
C ASP A 117 -6.25 23.79 -7.02
N VAL A 118 -6.33 22.47 -6.93
CA VAL A 118 -6.58 21.61 -8.12
C VAL A 118 -8.00 21.81 -8.62
N ALA A 119 -8.98 21.90 -7.73
CA ALA A 119 -10.38 22.14 -8.11
C ALA A 119 -10.52 23.41 -8.98
N ALA A 120 -9.77 24.45 -8.65
CA ALA A 120 -9.79 25.70 -9.43
C ALA A 120 -9.25 25.51 -10.84
N MET A 121 -8.31 24.58 -11.02
CA MET A 121 -7.65 24.32 -12.32
C MET A 121 -8.41 23.37 -13.23
N VAL A 122 -9.11 22.37 -12.65
CA VAL A 122 -9.65 21.27 -13.45
C VAL A 122 -10.72 21.71 -14.46
N ARG A 123 -11.53 22.71 -14.14
CA ARG A 123 -12.57 23.17 -15.07
C ARG A 123 -11.96 23.65 -16.38
N GLU A 124 -10.81 24.33 -16.27
CA GLU A 124 -10.09 24.87 -17.43
C GLU A 124 -9.35 23.78 -18.20
N ARG A 125 -8.74 22.87 -17.45
CA ARG A 125 -7.79 21.90 -17.97
C ARG A 125 -8.41 20.57 -18.38
N CYS A 126 -9.60 20.26 -17.87
CA CYS A 126 -10.24 18.96 -18.07
C CYS A 126 -11.60 19.19 -18.74
N PRO A 127 -11.66 19.24 -20.07
CA PRO A 127 -12.89 19.62 -20.77
C PRO A 127 -14.07 18.65 -20.58
N ARG A 128 -13.80 17.42 -20.17
CA ARG A 128 -14.87 16.45 -19.89
C ARG A 128 -15.53 16.65 -18.54
N LEU A 129 -14.90 17.43 -17.64
CA LEU A 129 -15.40 17.58 -16.28
C LEU A 129 -16.73 18.35 -16.25
N LYS A 130 -17.71 17.78 -15.61
CA LYS A 130 -19.06 18.37 -15.48
C LYS A 130 -19.32 18.88 -14.08
N PHE A 131 -18.86 18.15 -13.03
CA PHE A 131 -19.20 18.46 -11.65
C PHE A 131 -17.95 18.49 -10.75
N LEU A 132 -17.87 19.55 -9.94
CA LEU A 132 -16.94 19.64 -8.81
C LEU A 132 -17.75 19.46 -7.54
N ILE A 133 -17.32 18.53 -6.69
CA ILE A 133 -18.00 18.23 -5.42
C ILE A 133 -17.00 18.40 -4.28
N SER A 134 -17.27 19.31 -3.37
CA SER A 134 -16.41 19.56 -2.21
C SER A 134 -16.81 18.69 -1.04
N MET A 135 -15.83 18.10 -0.41
CA MET A 135 -16.05 17.26 0.78
C MET A 135 -16.42 18.08 2.02
N GLN A 136 -16.00 19.36 2.07
CA GLN A 136 -16.17 20.20 3.26
C GLN A 136 -17.14 21.35 3.14
N GLU A 137 -17.46 21.84 1.93
CA GLU A 137 -18.41 22.93 1.79
C GLU A 137 -19.77 22.50 2.34
N GLU A 138 -20.43 23.40 3.09
CA GLU A 138 -21.70 23.11 3.72
C GLU A 138 -22.88 23.26 2.75
N GLU A 139 -22.76 24.18 1.80
CA GLU A 139 -23.83 24.46 0.83
C GLU A 139 -23.26 24.50 -0.59
N SER A 140 -24.06 24.01 -1.52
CA SER A 140 -23.73 24.06 -2.95
C SER A 140 -23.92 25.47 -3.51
N ASP A 141 -23.11 25.82 -4.51
CA ASP A 141 -23.33 27.03 -5.29
C ASP A 141 -23.34 26.66 -6.78
N GLU A 142 -23.31 27.66 -7.67
CA GLU A 142 -23.40 27.41 -9.12
C GLU A 142 -22.17 26.69 -9.68
N ASN A 143 -21.05 26.68 -8.98
CA ASN A 143 -19.79 26.15 -9.47
C ASN A 143 -19.34 24.88 -8.72
N VAL A 144 -19.65 24.78 -7.45
CA VAL A 144 -19.18 23.69 -6.59
C VAL A 144 -20.36 23.14 -5.78
N LEU A 145 -20.54 21.83 -5.84
CA LEU A 145 -21.60 21.15 -5.07
C LEU A 145 -21.05 20.71 -3.70
N SER A 146 -21.91 20.72 -2.70
CA SER A 146 -21.58 20.23 -1.37
C SER A 146 -21.89 18.74 -1.27
N PHE A 147 -20.87 17.94 -0.94
CA PHE A 147 -21.05 16.49 -0.83
C PHE A 147 -22.17 16.12 0.13
N TRP A 148 -22.12 16.66 1.36
CA TRP A 148 -23.08 16.27 2.38
C TRP A 148 -24.47 16.87 2.18
N GLN A 149 -24.55 18.03 1.52
CA GLN A 149 -25.86 18.55 1.09
C GLN A 149 -26.50 17.59 0.07
N LEU A 150 -25.71 17.13 -0.91
CA LEU A 150 -26.20 16.16 -1.92
C LEU A 150 -26.66 14.86 -1.26
N ILE A 151 -25.88 14.34 -0.30
CA ILE A 151 -26.24 13.12 0.43
C ILE A 151 -27.59 13.30 1.13
N ASN A 152 -27.76 14.43 1.82
CA ASN A 152 -29.00 14.72 2.58
C ASN A 152 -30.21 14.87 1.68
N GLU A 153 -30.01 15.33 0.44
CA GLU A 153 -31.09 15.54 -0.52
C GLU A 153 -31.50 14.29 -1.29
N HIS A 154 -30.71 13.20 -1.19
CA HIS A 154 -30.91 11.99 -2.00
C HIS A 154 -31.12 10.75 -1.12
N ALA A 155 -32.08 10.81 -0.23
CA ALA A 155 -32.41 9.69 0.65
C ALA A 155 -32.90 8.48 -0.15
N GLY A 156 -32.69 7.31 0.41
CA GLY A 156 -33.20 6.06 -0.13
C GLY A 156 -32.13 5.05 -0.52
N ALA A 157 -32.56 3.81 -0.64
CA ALA A 157 -31.69 2.70 -0.98
C ALA A 157 -31.28 2.75 -2.45
N PHE A 158 -30.16 2.12 -2.74
CA PHE A 158 -29.71 1.87 -4.11
C PHE A 158 -29.50 0.36 -4.23
N ASP A 159 -30.34 -0.29 -5.03
CA ASP A 159 -30.43 -1.75 -5.06
C ASP A 159 -29.82 -2.43 -6.30
N GLU A 160 -29.21 -1.65 -7.21
CA GLU A 160 -28.60 -2.24 -8.39
C GLU A 160 -27.27 -2.89 -8.01
N GLU A 161 -27.01 -4.07 -8.57
CA GLU A 161 -25.76 -4.80 -8.33
C GLU A 161 -24.87 -4.64 -9.57
N PRO A 162 -23.63 -4.16 -9.42
CA PRO A 162 -22.73 -4.08 -10.57
C PRO A 162 -22.29 -5.46 -11.03
N ASP A 163 -21.90 -5.56 -12.31
CA ASP A 163 -21.31 -6.78 -12.85
C ASP A 163 -19.92 -6.97 -12.24
N ALA A 164 -19.63 -8.18 -11.77
CA ALA A 164 -18.33 -8.47 -11.13
C ALA A 164 -17.14 -8.19 -12.07
N ASP A 165 -17.33 -8.34 -13.35
CA ASP A 165 -16.25 -8.21 -14.34
C ASP A 165 -16.18 -6.82 -14.99
N GLN A 166 -17.00 -5.87 -14.51
CA GLN A 166 -16.87 -4.51 -15.03
C GLN A 166 -15.79 -3.72 -14.29
N LEU A 167 -15.19 -2.77 -15.02
CA LEU A 167 -14.19 -1.86 -14.46
C LEU A 167 -14.82 -1.06 -13.32
N CYS A 168 -14.12 -0.95 -12.19
CA CYS A 168 -14.60 -0.14 -11.06
C CYS A 168 -13.57 0.84 -10.51
N THR A 169 -12.28 0.60 -10.76
CA THR A 169 -11.24 1.46 -10.18
C THR A 169 -10.07 1.58 -11.15
N ILE A 170 -9.56 2.80 -11.32
CA ILE A 170 -8.32 3.06 -12.05
C ILE A 170 -7.34 3.64 -11.04
N MET A 171 -6.22 2.94 -10.80
CA MET A 171 -5.20 3.37 -9.84
C MET A 171 -3.91 3.68 -10.58
N PHE A 172 -3.47 4.93 -10.53
CA PHE A 172 -2.24 5.32 -11.22
C PHE A 172 -1.01 4.88 -10.43
N THR A 173 -0.07 4.24 -11.12
CA THR A 173 1.19 3.84 -10.52
C THR A 173 2.14 5.03 -10.44
N SER A 174 3.02 5.02 -9.44
CA SER A 174 4.06 6.03 -9.28
C SER A 174 5.34 5.65 -10.02
N GLY A 175 5.24 5.20 -11.24
CA GLY A 175 6.37 4.67 -11.99
C GLY A 175 7.67 5.42 -11.81
N THR A 176 8.76 4.70 -11.58
CA THR A 176 10.09 5.29 -11.38
C THR A 176 10.70 5.76 -12.70
N THR A 177 10.26 5.19 -13.82
CA THR A 177 10.72 5.56 -15.15
C THR A 177 9.50 5.72 -16.05
N GLY A 178 9.31 6.92 -16.56
CA GLY A 178 8.27 7.21 -17.52
C GLY A 178 6.95 7.64 -16.89
N LYS A 179 5.93 7.63 -17.72
CA LYS A 179 4.59 8.15 -17.42
C LYS A 179 3.82 7.22 -16.47
N SER A 180 3.11 7.78 -15.50
CA SER A 180 2.22 7.01 -14.64
C SER A 180 1.21 6.24 -15.47
N LYS A 181 0.93 4.99 -15.08
CA LYS A 181 0.02 4.10 -15.78
C LYS A 181 -1.24 3.88 -14.94
N GLY A 182 -2.39 4.00 -15.57
CA GLY A 182 -3.67 3.78 -14.89
C GLY A 182 -4.04 2.31 -14.90
N VAL A 183 -3.83 1.64 -13.77
CA VAL A 183 -4.14 0.21 -13.63
C VAL A 183 -5.66 0.04 -13.55
N MET A 184 -6.23 -0.74 -14.47
CA MET A 184 -7.68 -0.97 -14.55
C MET A 184 -8.08 -2.21 -13.75
N LEU A 185 -8.85 -2.00 -12.69
CA LEU A 185 -9.28 -3.08 -11.79
C LEU A 185 -10.80 -3.23 -11.80
N THR A 186 -11.26 -4.47 -11.94
CA THR A 186 -12.69 -4.81 -11.90
C THR A 186 -13.14 -5.02 -10.45
N HIS A 187 -14.46 -5.10 -10.24
CA HIS A 187 -15.00 -5.51 -8.95
C HIS A 187 -14.40 -6.85 -8.53
N ARG A 188 -14.40 -7.83 -9.42
CA ARG A 188 -13.88 -9.17 -9.12
C ARG A 188 -12.40 -9.11 -8.71
N ASN A 189 -11.57 -8.35 -9.45
CA ASN A 189 -10.15 -8.22 -9.10
C ASN A 189 -10.00 -7.81 -7.64
N MET A 190 -10.71 -6.77 -7.23
CA MET A 190 -10.54 -6.19 -5.91
C MET A 190 -11.25 -7.00 -4.82
N ALA A 191 -12.48 -7.41 -5.07
CA ALA A 191 -13.26 -8.11 -4.05
C ALA A 191 -12.68 -9.50 -3.76
N GLU A 192 -12.29 -10.25 -4.78
CA GLU A 192 -11.70 -11.57 -4.55
C GLU A 192 -10.32 -11.45 -3.92
N ASN A 193 -9.52 -10.45 -4.31
CA ASN A 193 -8.22 -10.24 -3.67
C ASN A 193 -8.40 -10.01 -2.17
N ALA A 194 -9.36 -9.19 -1.79
CA ALA A 194 -9.57 -8.85 -0.38
C ALA A 194 -10.17 -10.02 0.43
N THR A 195 -10.92 -10.92 -0.19
CA THR A 195 -11.76 -11.88 0.55
C THR A 195 -11.42 -13.37 0.31
N CYS A 196 -10.52 -13.72 -0.60
CA CYS A 196 -10.28 -15.12 -0.95
C CYS A 196 -9.53 -15.92 0.11
N LEU A 197 -8.82 -15.26 1.01
CA LEU A 197 -8.04 -15.95 2.05
C LEU A 197 -8.59 -15.64 3.43
N ASP A 198 -8.87 -16.69 4.20
CA ASP A 198 -9.25 -16.54 5.60
C ASP A 198 -7.96 -16.53 6.45
N MET A 199 -7.58 -15.37 6.94
CA MET A 199 -6.42 -15.21 7.80
C MET A 199 -6.73 -15.44 9.28
N LYS A 200 -7.95 -15.86 9.58
CA LYS A 200 -8.42 -16.14 10.96
C LYS A 200 -8.30 -14.93 11.87
N ILE A 201 -8.55 -13.75 11.30
CA ILE A 201 -8.57 -12.51 12.06
C ILE A 201 -9.96 -12.38 12.70
N PRO A 202 -10.04 -12.23 14.03
CA PRO A 202 -11.36 -12.15 14.69
C PRO A 202 -12.16 -10.94 14.22
N SER A 203 -13.48 -11.12 14.14
CA SER A 203 -14.40 -10.00 13.90
C SER A 203 -14.20 -8.97 15.02
N ARG A 204 -14.44 -7.71 14.70
CA ARG A 204 -14.28 -6.56 15.62
C ARG A 204 -12.82 -6.26 15.99
N THR A 205 -11.84 -6.84 15.27
CA THR A 205 -10.43 -6.44 15.41
C THR A 205 -10.31 -4.95 15.08
N VAL A 206 -9.60 -4.21 15.92
CA VAL A 206 -9.41 -2.77 15.74
C VAL A 206 -8.12 -2.53 14.95
N ILE A 207 -8.24 -1.83 13.83
CA ILE A 207 -7.07 -1.48 13.04
C ILE A 207 -6.91 0.04 12.97
N LEU A 208 -5.65 0.50 12.96
CA LEU A 208 -5.35 1.91 12.70
C LEU A 208 -4.83 1.99 11.27
N SER A 209 -5.52 2.72 10.42
CA SER A 209 -5.15 2.84 9.01
C SER A 209 -4.21 4.03 8.84
N VAL A 210 -2.95 3.78 8.54
CA VAL A 210 -1.91 4.81 8.48
C VAL A 210 -1.35 5.02 7.06
N LEU A 211 -1.60 4.11 6.14
CA LEU A 211 -1.06 4.20 4.78
C LEU A 211 -1.98 5.02 3.88
N PRO A 212 -1.45 5.55 2.76
CA PRO A 212 -2.27 6.36 1.84
C PRO A 212 -3.41 5.54 1.23
N ILE A 213 -4.63 6.05 1.35
CA ILE A 213 -5.82 5.30 0.92
C ILE A 213 -5.91 5.14 -0.60
N HIS A 214 -5.23 6.00 -1.36
CA HIS A 214 -5.23 5.89 -2.82
C HIS A 214 -4.37 4.73 -3.33
N HIS A 215 -3.55 4.11 -2.47
CA HIS A 215 -2.75 2.93 -2.81
C HIS A 215 -3.58 1.65 -2.67
N ALA A 216 -3.36 0.73 -3.60
CA ALA A 216 -4.07 -0.55 -3.61
C ALA A 216 -3.91 -1.33 -2.30
N TYR A 217 -2.71 -1.28 -1.71
CA TYR A 217 -2.45 -2.03 -0.47
C TYR A 217 -3.35 -1.56 0.67
N CYS A 218 -3.45 -0.24 0.88
CA CYS A 218 -4.33 0.31 1.90
C CYS A 218 -5.80 0.05 1.55
N LEU A 219 -6.20 0.38 0.34
CA LEU A 219 -7.60 0.25 -0.07
C LEU A 219 -8.09 -1.19 0.02
N SER A 220 -7.28 -2.15 -0.42
CA SER A 220 -7.69 -3.56 -0.38
C SER A 220 -7.62 -4.14 1.03
N MET A 221 -6.54 -3.88 1.76
CA MET A 221 -6.30 -4.56 3.04
C MET A 221 -6.88 -3.82 4.24
N ASP A 222 -6.64 -2.50 4.35
CA ASP A 222 -7.17 -1.74 5.47
C ASP A 222 -8.65 -1.42 5.32
N ILE A 223 -9.17 -1.40 4.09
CA ILE A 223 -10.56 -1.02 3.86
C ILE A 223 -11.40 -2.25 3.46
N LEU A 224 -11.17 -2.80 2.26
CA LEU A 224 -12.07 -3.87 1.77
C LEU A 224 -11.99 -5.13 2.62
N LYS A 225 -10.78 -5.61 2.88
CA LYS A 225 -10.63 -6.81 3.72
C LYS A 225 -11.10 -6.54 5.15
N ALA A 226 -10.74 -5.41 5.72
CA ALA A 226 -11.14 -5.07 7.08
C ALA A 226 -12.66 -5.02 7.22
N ILE A 227 -13.34 -4.38 6.26
CA ILE A 227 -14.81 -4.36 6.27
C ILE A 227 -15.37 -5.78 6.17
N SER A 228 -14.82 -6.60 5.26
CA SER A 228 -15.31 -7.97 5.06
C SER A 228 -15.19 -8.82 6.33
N LEU A 229 -14.22 -8.49 7.20
CA LEU A 229 -13.98 -9.21 8.44
C LEU A 229 -14.80 -8.64 9.62
N GLY A 230 -15.51 -7.53 9.41
CA GLY A 230 -16.20 -6.85 10.49
C GLY A 230 -15.25 -6.13 11.44
N SER A 231 -14.08 -5.75 10.96
CA SER A 231 -13.10 -4.99 11.75
C SER A 231 -13.56 -3.55 11.96
N ILE A 232 -12.94 -2.88 12.94
CA ILE A 232 -13.15 -1.46 13.18
C ILE A 232 -11.96 -0.71 12.59
N ILE A 233 -12.22 0.16 11.62
CA ILE A 233 -11.17 0.93 10.94
C ILE A 233 -11.04 2.30 11.62
N CYS A 234 -9.93 2.54 12.30
CA CYS A 234 -9.64 3.82 12.92
C CYS A 234 -8.78 4.63 11.96
N ILE A 235 -9.19 5.84 11.67
CA ILE A 235 -8.53 6.69 10.69
C ILE A 235 -7.43 7.50 11.36
N ASN A 236 -6.19 7.33 10.89
CA ASN A 236 -5.07 8.12 11.33
C ASN A 236 -5.09 9.46 10.58
N ASP A 237 -5.00 10.56 11.31
CA ASP A 237 -5.10 11.89 10.70
C ASP A 237 -3.75 12.46 10.24
N SER A 238 -2.64 11.91 10.72
CA SER A 238 -1.30 12.38 10.34
C SER A 238 -0.24 11.36 10.72
N LEU A 239 0.74 11.15 9.85
CA LEU A 239 1.87 10.27 10.16
C LEU A 239 2.65 10.73 11.38
N MET A 240 2.63 12.03 11.67
CA MET A 240 3.30 12.58 12.86
C MET A 240 2.55 12.26 14.15
N ARG A 241 1.29 11.86 14.06
CA ARG A 241 0.45 11.58 15.22
C ARG A 241 0.16 10.10 15.43
N VAL A 242 0.86 9.22 14.73
CA VAL A 242 0.62 7.77 14.83
C VAL A 242 0.73 7.31 16.29
N ALA A 243 1.75 7.75 17.02
CA ALA A 243 1.94 7.35 18.43
C ALA A 243 0.76 7.79 19.30
N LYS A 244 0.27 9.02 19.13
CA LYS A 244 -0.90 9.52 19.86
C LYS A 244 -2.15 8.76 19.48
N ASN A 245 -2.31 8.44 18.19
CA ASN A 245 -3.49 7.74 17.70
C ASN A 245 -3.50 6.26 18.13
N ILE A 246 -2.34 5.65 18.27
CA ILE A 246 -2.24 4.31 18.86
C ILE A 246 -2.79 4.32 20.28
N LYS A 247 -2.46 5.33 21.07
CA LYS A 247 -2.97 5.46 22.44
C LYS A 247 -4.47 5.73 22.46
N LEU A 248 -4.95 6.56 21.54
CA LEU A 248 -6.35 6.94 21.48
C LEU A 248 -7.24 5.77 21.07
N PHE A 249 -6.87 5.05 20.01
CA PHE A 249 -7.71 4.03 19.41
C PHE A 249 -7.42 2.61 19.92
N GLU A 250 -6.28 2.40 20.53
CA GLU A 250 -5.82 1.09 21.02
C GLU A 250 -6.00 -0.03 19.99
N PRO A 251 -5.33 0.08 18.83
CA PRO A 251 -5.49 -0.93 17.78
C PRO A 251 -4.90 -2.28 18.14
N ASN A 252 -5.46 -3.33 17.53
CA ASN A 252 -4.90 -4.67 17.60
C ASN A 252 -3.86 -4.90 16.51
N MET A 253 -4.04 -4.27 15.36
CA MET A 253 -3.22 -4.48 14.16
C MET A 253 -3.01 -3.17 13.41
N ILE A 254 -1.84 -3.05 12.76
CA ILE A 254 -1.54 -1.93 11.86
C ILE A 254 -0.83 -2.46 10.62
N LEU A 255 -1.26 -1.98 9.46
CA LEU A 255 -0.61 -2.23 8.18
C LEU A 255 0.50 -1.19 8.01
N MET A 256 1.72 -1.63 7.76
CA MET A 256 2.89 -0.74 7.69
C MET A 256 3.77 -1.04 6.47
N VAL A 257 4.65 -0.10 6.15
CA VAL A 257 5.77 -0.35 5.25
C VAL A 257 7.04 -0.51 6.10
N PRO A 258 8.09 -1.16 5.58
CA PRO A 258 9.30 -1.44 6.38
C PRO A 258 9.94 -0.22 7.03
N LEU A 259 9.90 0.95 6.39
CA LEU A 259 10.48 2.16 6.99
C LEU A 259 9.81 2.50 8.33
N MET A 260 8.50 2.32 8.43
CA MET A 260 7.77 2.55 9.67
C MET A 260 8.18 1.53 10.74
N ILE A 261 8.37 0.28 10.33
CA ILE A 261 8.81 -0.79 11.25
C ILE A 261 10.21 -0.48 11.78
N GLU A 262 11.11 -0.02 10.91
CA GLU A 262 12.47 0.38 11.31
C GLU A 262 12.45 1.49 12.35
N THR A 263 11.57 2.48 12.15
CA THR A 263 11.43 3.61 13.09
C THR A 263 10.97 3.12 14.46
N LEU A 264 10.00 2.23 14.49
CA LEU A 264 9.52 1.64 15.75
C LEU A 264 10.58 0.75 16.40
N ALA A 265 11.34 0.01 15.59
CA ALA A 265 12.41 -0.85 16.08
C ALA A 265 13.47 -0.04 16.83
N LYS A 266 13.79 1.16 16.34
CA LYS A 266 14.74 2.03 17.04
C LYS A 266 14.22 2.41 18.43
N LYS A 267 12.93 2.71 18.55
CA LYS A 267 12.31 2.99 19.85
C LYS A 267 12.39 1.81 20.78
N LEU A 268 12.17 0.60 20.26
CA LEU A 268 12.27 -0.62 21.07
C LEU A 268 13.71 -0.87 21.53
N GLU A 269 14.69 -0.65 20.66
CA GLU A 269 16.10 -0.80 20.98
C GLU A 269 16.53 0.16 22.09
N GLU A 270 16.07 1.40 22.02
CA GLU A 270 16.40 2.43 23.03
C GLU A 270 15.83 2.08 24.40
N ALA A 271 14.72 1.34 24.43
CA ALA A 271 14.04 0.93 25.66
C ALA A 271 14.35 -0.53 26.04
N ALA A 272 15.35 -1.15 25.43
CA ALA A 272 15.65 -2.57 25.64
C ALA A 272 16.02 -2.92 27.09
N TRP A 273 16.43 -1.95 27.88
CA TRP A 273 16.77 -2.14 29.31
C TRP A 273 15.53 -2.28 30.19
N MET A 274 14.35 -1.94 29.68
CA MET A 274 13.09 -2.05 30.43
C MET A 274 12.41 -3.39 30.15
N PRO A 275 11.56 -3.89 31.09
CA PRO A 275 10.78 -5.10 30.80
C PRO A 275 9.94 -4.96 29.53
N ALA A 276 9.94 -6.00 28.71
CA ALA A 276 9.29 -5.99 27.40
C ALA A 276 7.80 -5.63 27.47
N ALA A 277 7.09 -6.16 28.47
CA ALA A 277 5.65 -5.88 28.60
C ALA A 277 5.37 -4.41 28.87
N LEU A 278 6.22 -3.75 29.66
CA LEU A 278 6.06 -2.31 29.93
C LEU A 278 6.31 -1.48 28.70
N VAL A 279 7.35 -1.82 27.91
CA VAL A 279 7.67 -1.12 26.66
C VAL A 279 6.54 -1.29 25.66
N LYS A 280 6.08 -2.52 25.50
CA LYS A 280 5.00 -2.85 24.56
C LYS A 280 3.72 -2.06 24.90
N ASN A 281 3.34 -2.03 26.19
CA ASN A 281 2.15 -1.31 26.62
C ASN A 281 2.29 0.20 26.41
N LYS A 282 3.49 0.74 26.62
CA LYS A 282 3.74 2.18 26.46
C LYS A 282 3.75 2.61 25.00
N VAL A 283 4.36 1.82 24.11
CA VAL A 283 4.53 2.17 22.69
C VAL A 283 3.29 1.81 21.87
N PHE A 284 2.70 0.64 22.10
CA PHE A 284 1.65 0.08 21.25
C PHE A 284 0.30 -0.10 21.96
N GLY A 285 0.28 -0.09 23.29
CA GLY A 285 -0.92 -0.41 24.05
C GLY A 285 -1.03 -1.91 24.31
N LYS A 286 -1.88 -2.29 25.25
CA LYS A 286 -2.04 -3.67 25.69
C LYS A 286 -2.64 -4.58 24.63
N GLN A 287 -3.51 -4.03 23.78
CA GLN A 287 -4.29 -4.82 22.81
C GLN A 287 -3.54 -5.15 21.53
N PHE A 288 -2.41 -4.49 21.28
CA PHE A 288 -1.69 -4.59 20.01
C PHE A 288 -0.96 -5.93 19.88
N HIS A 289 -1.09 -6.61 18.74
CA HIS A 289 -0.42 -7.91 18.58
C HIS A 289 0.12 -8.20 17.17
N THR A 290 -0.26 -7.42 16.13
CA THR A 290 0.12 -7.77 14.77
C THR A 290 0.46 -6.55 13.92
N ILE A 291 1.55 -6.66 13.17
CA ILE A 291 1.93 -5.73 12.11
C ILE A 291 1.90 -6.51 10.80
N CYS A 292 1.23 -5.97 9.78
CA CYS A 292 1.33 -6.50 8.42
C CYS A 292 2.27 -5.60 7.64
N SER A 293 3.32 -6.18 7.06
CA SER A 293 4.35 -5.44 6.34
C SER A 293 4.26 -5.71 4.85
N GLY A 294 4.27 -4.67 4.04
CA GLY A 294 4.26 -4.81 2.59
C GLY A 294 4.92 -3.63 1.91
N GLY A 295 5.03 -3.72 0.60
CA GLY A 295 5.53 -2.62 -0.22
C GLY A 295 7.02 -2.61 -0.47
N ALA A 296 7.82 -3.30 0.34
CA ALA A 296 9.28 -3.34 0.18
C ALA A 296 9.85 -4.48 1.03
N TYR A 297 11.13 -4.77 0.82
CA TYR A 297 11.86 -5.78 1.58
C TYR A 297 11.89 -5.40 3.08
N LEU A 298 11.66 -6.39 3.93
CA LEU A 298 11.80 -6.26 5.39
C LEU A 298 12.95 -7.15 5.87
N ASN A 299 13.89 -6.55 6.59
CA ASN A 299 14.97 -7.30 7.23
C ASN A 299 14.36 -8.30 8.23
N PRO A 300 14.61 -9.62 8.07
CA PRO A 300 14.01 -10.61 8.96
C PRO A 300 14.33 -10.43 10.45
N ALA A 301 15.42 -9.74 10.77
CA ALA A 301 15.79 -9.48 12.18
C ALA A 301 14.69 -8.71 12.91
N TYR A 302 13.92 -7.88 12.19
CA TYR A 302 12.82 -7.16 12.82
C TYR A 302 11.68 -8.09 13.26
N ILE A 303 11.47 -9.17 12.52
CA ILE A 303 10.45 -10.17 12.91
C ILE A 303 10.81 -10.75 14.28
N ASP A 304 12.07 -11.12 14.47
CA ASP A 304 12.55 -11.64 15.74
C ASP A 304 12.49 -10.58 16.86
N LEU A 305 12.88 -9.36 16.54
CA LEU A 305 12.86 -8.27 17.53
C LEU A 305 11.44 -8.03 18.07
N PHE A 306 10.47 -7.89 17.16
CA PHE A 306 9.09 -7.60 17.57
C PHE A 306 8.45 -8.80 18.28
N ALA A 307 8.86 -10.03 17.94
CA ALA A 307 8.37 -11.22 18.63
C ALA A 307 8.70 -11.20 20.14
N LYS A 308 9.81 -10.58 20.52
CA LYS A 308 10.18 -10.42 21.93
C LYS A 308 9.17 -9.57 22.71
N TYR A 309 8.41 -8.74 22.00
CA TYR A 309 7.38 -7.87 22.59
C TYR A 309 5.97 -8.43 22.39
N GLY A 310 5.87 -9.67 21.94
CA GLY A 310 4.58 -10.32 21.72
C GLY A 310 3.86 -9.80 20.46
N ILE A 311 4.63 -9.24 19.52
CA ILE A 311 4.08 -8.68 18.29
C ILE A 311 4.53 -9.55 17.11
N VAL A 312 3.55 -10.03 16.33
CA VAL A 312 3.79 -10.83 15.14
C VAL A 312 3.88 -9.91 13.92
N ILE A 313 4.89 -10.11 13.08
CA ILE A 313 4.96 -9.40 11.80
C ILE A 313 4.63 -10.38 10.68
N LEU A 314 3.62 -10.06 9.89
CA LEU A 314 3.18 -10.85 8.74
C LEU A 314 3.56 -10.10 7.47
N GLN A 315 4.35 -10.75 6.61
CA GLN A 315 4.79 -10.12 5.35
C GLN A 315 3.83 -10.42 4.21
N GLY A 316 3.63 -9.44 3.34
CA GLY A 316 2.87 -9.59 2.11
C GLY A 316 3.65 -9.06 0.93
N TYR A 317 3.31 -9.56 -0.25
CA TYR A 317 3.92 -9.16 -1.52
C TYR A 317 2.81 -8.96 -2.54
N GLY A 318 2.95 -7.94 -3.35
CA GLY A 318 2.00 -7.67 -4.41
C GLY A 318 2.38 -6.48 -5.24
N MET A 319 1.47 -6.10 -6.12
CA MET A 319 1.62 -4.91 -6.96
C MET A 319 0.22 -4.44 -7.36
N THR A 320 0.11 -3.18 -7.67
CA THR A 320 -1.20 -2.58 -8.04
C THR A 320 -1.88 -3.39 -9.15
N GLU A 321 -1.09 -3.89 -10.09
CA GLU A 321 -1.57 -4.68 -11.23
C GLU A 321 -2.20 -6.02 -10.82
N CYS A 322 -2.07 -6.40 -9.54
CA CYS A 322 -2.70 -7.62 -8.99
C CYS A 322 -3.65 -7.32 -7.81
N ALA A 323 -4.10 -6.10 -7.62
CA ALA A 323 -5.22 -5.64 -6.79
C ALA A 323 -5.05 -5.65 -5.26
N PRO A 324 -3.94 -5.68 -4.52
CA PRO A 324 -2.58 -5.87 -5.01
C PRO A 324 -1.96 -7.22 -4.63
N VAL A 325 -2.55 -8.00 -3.70
CA VAL A 325 -1.85 -9.08 -3.00
C VAL A 325 -1.64 -10.29 -3.88
N ILE A 326 -0.39 -10.72 -4.02
CA ILE A 326 0.01 -11.96 -4.70
C ILE A 326 0.22 -13.05 -3.65
N SER A 327 0.90 -12.70 -2.55
CA SER A 327 1.19 -13.65 -1.47
C SER A 327 1.13 -12.95 -0.11
N THR A 328 0.87 -13.73 0.93
CA THR A 328 0.88 -13.20 2.30
C THR A 328 1.23 -14.30 3.29
N THR A 329 1.88 -13.91 4.37
CA THR A 329 2.15 -14.78 5.51
C THR A 329 0.89 -14.87 6.37
N VAL A 330 0.63 -16.05 6.91
CA VAL A 330 -0.42 -16.24 7.92
C VAL A 330 0.23 -16.54 9.27
N SER A 331 -0.46 -16.20 10.36
CA SER A 331 0.14 -16.24 11.70
C SER A 331 0.55 -17.65 12.16
N TRP A 332 -0.04 -18.68 11.59
CA TRP A 332 0.25 -20.07 11.98
C TRP A 332 1.29 -20.75 11.08
N ASN A 333 1.86 -20.04 10.12
CA ASN A 333 2.86 -20.61 9.19
C ASN A 333 3.79 -19.51 8.69
N ILE A 334 4.72 -19.10 9.55
CA ILE A 334 5.63 -17.99 9.27
C ILE A 334 6.98 -18.50 8.80
N ARG A 335 7.44 -17.95 7.66
CA ARG A 335 8.83 -18.15 7.19
C ARG A 335 9.42 -16.75 7.00
N LYS A 336 10.42 -16.43 7.78
CA LYS A 336 10.99 -15.06 7.85
C LYS A 336 11.67 -14.63 6.55
N ASP A 337 12.15 -15.56 5.76
CA ASP A 337 12.85 -15.28 4.50
C ASP A 337 11.91 -15.29 3.29
N SER A 338 10.62 -15.48 3.50
CA SER A 338 9.60 -15.52 2.45
C SER A 338 8.61 -14.38 2.59
N VAL A 339 8.00 -13.97 1.49
CA VAL A 339 6.92 -12.98 1.50
C VAL A 339 5.54 -13.66 1.53
N GLY A 340 5.52 -14.92 1.98
CA GLY A 340 4.29 -15.66 2.25
C GLY A 340 3.88 -16.58 1.14
N GLN A 341 2.74 -17.24 1.35
CA GLN A 341 2.19 -18.17 0.37
C GLN A 341 1.29 -17.44 -0.62
N LEU A 342 1.26 -17.95 -1.86
CA LEU A 342 0.34 -17.44 -2.88
C LEU A 342 -1.10 -17.45 -2.36
N LEU A 343 -1.86 -16.41 -2.70
CA LEU A 343 -3.29 -16.39 -2.39
C LEU A 343 -3.99 -17.54 -3.12
N PRO A 344 -5.11 -18.06 -2.57
CA PRO A 344 -5.82 -19.19 -3.19
C PRO A 344 -6.25 -18.95 -4.64
N ASN A 345 -6.44 -17.67 -5.04
CA ASN A 345 -6.86 -17.31 -6.39
C ASN A 345 -5.70 -16.98 -7.32
N CYS A 346 -4.48 -17.33 -6.93
CA CYS A 346 -3.28 -16.93 -7.67
C CYS A 346 -2.42 -18.14 -8.02
N GLU A 347 -2.01 -18.23 -9.28
CA GLU A 347 -1.00 -19.18 -9.75
C GLU A 347 0.26 -18.40 -10.11
N ALA A 348 1.42 -19.06 -10.00
CA ALA A 348 2.68 -18.44 -10.37
C ALA A 348 3.56 -19.42 -11.12
N LYS A 349 4.40 -18.89 -11.99
CA LYS A 349 5.49 -19.64 -12.62
C LYS A 349 6.70 -18.74 -12.74
N THR A 350 7.83 -19.33 -13.04
CA THR A 350 9.09 -18.61 -13.22
C THR A 350 9.52 -18.71 -14.68
N VAL A 351 9.78 -17.57 -15.30
CA VAL A 351 10.25 -17.49 -16.69
C VAL A 351 11.56 -16.70 -16.66
N ASP A 352 12.67 -17.36 -16.95
CA ASP A 352 14.01 -16.73 -16.87
C ASP A 352 14.22 -16.03 -15.54
N GLU A 353 13.91 -16.72 -14.44
CA GLU A 353 14.03 -16.25 -13.06
C GLU A 353 13.03 -15.16 -12.65
N GLU A 354 12.17 -14.73 -13.56
CA GLU A 354 11.15 -13.72 -13.28
C GLU A 354 9.82 -14.38 -12.92
N LEU A 355 9.15 -13.85 -11.89
CA LEU A 355 7.82 -14.34 -11.50
C LEU A 355 6.76 -13.82 -12.47
N TRP A 356 5.96 -14.74 -12.97
CA TRP A 356 4.76 -14.44 -13.75
C TRP A 356 3.58 -15.01 -12.96
N VAL A 357 2.52 -14.24 -12.81
CA VAL A 357 1.35 -14.65 -12.02
C VAL A 357 0.07 -14.52 -12.84
N ARG A 358 -0.94 -15.33 -12.49
CA ARG A 358 -2.28 -15.18 -13.09
C ARG A 358 -3.33 -15.56 -12.06
N GLY A 359 -4.54 -15.05 -12.29
CA GLY A 359 -5.66 -15.32 -11.41
C GLY A 359 -6.67 -14.19 -11.46
N SER A 360 -7.71 -14.31 -10.68
CA SER A 360 -8.83 -13.37 -10.72
C SER A 360 -8.50 -11.97 -10.21
N SER A 361 -7.36 -11.79 -9.56
CA SER A 361 -6.92 -10.48 -9.09
C SER A 361 -6.18 -9.65 -10.14
N VAL A 362 -5.76 -10.28 -11.25
CA VAL A 362 -4.93 -9.61 -12.26
C VAL A 362 -5.75 -8.60 -13.04
N MET A 363 -5.21 -7.39 -13.19
CA MET A 363 -5.86 -6.24 -13.85
C MET A 363 -6.33 -6.54 -15.28
N GLN A 364 -7.24 -5.71 -15.78
CA GLN A 364 -7.64 -5.75 -17.19
C GLN A 364 -6.57 -5.20 -18.12
N GLY A 365 -5.71 -4.33 -17.62
CA GLY A 365 -4.67 -3.66 -18.41
C GLY A 365 -4.45 -2.26 -17.90
N TYR A 366 -3.68 -1.48 -18.67
CA TYR A 366 -3.43 -0.06 -18.39
C TYR A 366 -4.35 0.80 -19.25
N TYR A 367 -5.02 1.74 -18.61
CA TYR A 367 -6.03 2.59 -19.26
C TYR A 367 -5.41 3.41 -20.40
N LYS A 368 -5.92 3.20 -21.62
CA LYS A 368 -5.45 3.90 -22.84
C LYS A 368 -3.94 3.74 -23.11
N MET A 369 -3.37 2.64 -22.65
CA MET A 369 -1.94 2.34 -22.87
C MET A 369 -1.82 0.88 -23.36
N PRO A 370 -2.23 0.59 -24.60
CA PRO A 370 -2.26 -0.79 -25.10
C PRO A 370 -0.88 -1.42 -25.28
N GLU A 371 0.14 -0.64 -25.62
CA GLU A 371 1.49 -1.19 -25.82
C GLU A 371 2.09 -1.66 -24.49
N GLU A 372 1.96 -0.82 -23.46
CA GLU A 372 2.42 -1.17 -22.11
C GLU A 372 1.64 -2.36 -21.56
N THR A 373 0.34 -2.44 -21.87
CA THR A 373 -0.49 -3.57 -21.49
C THR A 373 0.04 -4.87 -22.10
N LYS A 374 0.37 -4.86 -23.41
CA LYS A 374 0.92 -6.04 -24.09
C LYS A 374 2.23 -6.52 -23.49
N GLU A 375 3.07 -5.58 -23.08
CA GLU A 375 4.36 -5.92 -22.44
C GLU A 375 4.17 -6.58 -21.08
N THR A 376 3.12 -6.22 -20.36
CA THR A 376 2.90 -6.64 -18.98
C THR A 376 1.98 -7.85 -18.87
N LEU A 377 0.99 -7.99 -19.75
CA LEU A 377 0.08 -9.13 -19.80
C LEU A 377 0.39 -9.97 -21.02
N ARG A 378 0.98 -11.15 -20.80
CA ARG A 378 1.39 -12.05 -21.88
C ARG A 378 0.70 -13.40 -21.72
N ASP A 379 -0.15 -13.73 -22.70
CA ASP A 379 -0.85 -15.02 -22.71
C ASP A 379 -1.61 -15.31 -21.41
N GLY A 380 -2.23 -14.26 -20.84
CA GLY A 380 -3.00 -14.39 -19.61
C GLY A 380 -2.17 -14.32 -18.32
N TRP A 381 -0.84 -14.11 -18.43
CA TRP A 381 0.04 -14.00 -17.29
C TRP A 381 0.47 -12.55 -17.07
N LEU A 382 0.51 -12.14 -15.82
CA LEU A 382 1.07 -10.85 -15.42
C LEU A 382 2.57 -11.01 -15.22
N VAL A 383 3.34 -10.26 -15.98
CA VAL A 383 4.81 -10.24 -15.91
C VAL A 383 5.17 -9.24 -14.80
N THR A 384 5.64 -9.73 -13.66
CA THR A 384 5.77 -8.88 -12.47
C THR A 384 6.96 -7.94 -12.48
N GLY A 385 8.00 -8.27 -13.23
CA GLY A 385 9.26 -7.53 -13.15
C GLY A 385 10.08 -7.90 -11.92
N ASP A 386 9.58 -8.81 -11.10
CA ASP A 386 10.28 -9.27 -9.90
C ASP A 386 10.94 -10.62 -10.15
N LEU A 387 12.20 -10.75 -9.73
CA LEU A 387 12.92 -12.01 -9.79
C LEU A 387 12.65 -12.79 -8.50
N GLY A 388 12.52 -14.11 -8.64
CA GLY A 388 12.25 -14.94 -7.49
C GLY A 388 11.77 -16.32 -7.88
N TYR A 389 11.25 -17.04 -6.90
CA TYR A 389 10.74 -18.38 -7.12
C TYR A 389 9.67 -18.72 -6.09
N VAL A 390 8.93 -19.78 -6.39
CA VAL A 390 7.87 -20.29 -5.50
C VAL A 390 8.21 -21.75 -5.18
N ASP A 391 8.21 -22.11 -3.91
CA ASP A 391 8.53 -23.48 -3.52
C ASP A 391 7.30 -24.39 -3.64
N GLU A 392 7.48 -25.67 -3.32
CA GLU A 392 6.42 -26.69 -3.44
C GLU A 392 5.22 -26.42 -2.55
N GLU A 393 5.42 -25.66 -1.47
CA GLU A 393 4.33 -25.31 -0.54
C GLU A 393 3.67 -23.99 -0.89
N GLY A 394 4.11 -23.34 -1.98
CA GLY A 394 3.53 -22.08 -2.43
C GLY A 394 4.14 -20.84 -1.81
N PHE A 395 5.23 -20.96 -1.06
CA PHE A 395 5.92 -19.80 -0.49
C PHE A 395 6.72 -19.08 -1.56
N VAL A 396 6.59 -17.75 -1.59
CA VAL A 396 7.23 -16.88 -2.57
C VAL A 396 8.51 -16.29 -1.97
N TYR A 397 9.61 -16.39 -2.72
CA TYR A 397 10.91 -15.83 -2.33
C TYR A 397 11.35 -14.85 -3.41
N LEU A 398 11.61 -13.61 -3.02
CA LEU A 398 12.03 -12.57 -3.97
C LEU A 398 13.55 -12.40 -3.91
N THR A 399 14.17 -12.25 -5.08
CA THR A 399 15.62 -12.12 -5.19
C THR A 399 16.06 -10.80 -5.84
N GLY A 400 15.14 -10.03 -6.42
CA GLY A 400 15.48 -8.73 -6.98
C GLY A 400 14.50 -8.24 -8.02
N ARG A 401 14.91 -7.22 -8.76
CA ARG A 401 14.14 -6.63 -9.87
C ARG A 401 14.86 -6.91 -11.18
N ARG A 402 14.12 -7.38 -12.18
CA ARG A 402 14.72 -7.68 -13.50
C ARG A 402 15.45 -6.47 -14.10
N LYS A 403 14.86 -5.27 -13.97
CA LYS A 403 15.46 -4.07 -14.57
C LYS A 403 16.81 -3.68 -13.95
N ASN A 404 17.09 -4.14 -12.73
CA ASN A 404 18.33 -3.81 -12.01
C ASN A 404 19.39 -4.90 -12.11
N LEU A 405 19.07 -6.02 -12.76
CA LEU A 405 19.97 -7.17 -12.83
C LEU A 405 21.30 -6.79 -13.47
N ILE A 406 22.38 -7.15 -12.80
CA ILE A 406 23.74 -6.95 -13.31
C ILE A 406 24.14 -8.21 -14.07
N ILE A 407 24.56 -8.05 -15.31
CA ILE A 407 25.09 -9.15 -16.09
C ILE A 407 26.60 -8.95 -16.17
N THR A 408 27.35 -9.86 -15.57
CA THR A 408 28.81 -9.76 -15.54
C THR A 408 29.41 -10.02 -16.92
N LYS A 409 30.69 -9.70 -17.08
CA LYS A 409 31.41 -9.93 -18.33
C LYS A 409 31.38 -11.40 -18.75
N ASN A 410 31.29 -12.31 -17.78
CA ASN A 410 31.26 -13.76 -18.04
C ASN A 410 29.84 -14.29 -18.21
N GLY A 411 28.82 -13.41 -18.21
CA GLY A 411 27.43 -13.78 -18.45
C GLY A 411 26.66 -14.22 -17.22
N GLU A 412 27.24 -14.09 -16.03
CA GLU A 412 26.52 -14.45 -14.79
C GLU A 412 25.56 -13.32 -14.40
N ASN A 413 24.42 -13.70 -13.83
CA ASN A 413 23.42 -12.76 -13.36
C ASN A 413 23.64 -12.48 -11.88
N VAL A 414 23.67 -11.19 -11.51
CA VAL A 414 23.83 -10.77 -10.12
C VAL A 414 22.70 -9.79 -9.79
N SER A 415 21.92 -10.13 -8.78
CA SER A 415 20.88 -9.22 -8.27
C SER A 415 21.50 -8.27 -7.24
N PRO A 416 21.57 -6.98 -7.54
CA PRO A 416 22.11 -6.05 -6.55
C PRO A 416 21.26 -6.01 -5.28
N GLU A 417 19.96 -6.24 -5.39
CA GLU A 417 19.08 -6.22 -4.21
C GLU A 417 19.42 -7.32 -3.21
N GLU A 418 19.80 -8.51 -3.69
CA GLU A 418 20.20 -9.59 -2.78
C GLU A 418 21.42 -9.18 -1.94
N ILE A 419 22.38 -8.54 -2.57
CA ILE A 419 23.59 -8.07 -1.89
C ILE A 419 23.23 -6.94 -0.92
N GLU A 420 22.43 -5.98 -1.39
CA GLU A 420 21.95 -4.87 -0.55
C GLU A 420 21.24 -5.38 0.69
N ASN A 421 20.35 -6.35 0.52
CA ASN A 421 19.56 -6.89 1.62
C ASN A 421 20.45 -7.60 2.63
N LYS A 422 21.43 -8.34 2.15
CA LYS A 422 22.34 -9.08 3.02
C LYS A 422 23.27 -8.15 3.80
N LEU A 423 23.88 -7.18 3.14
CA LEU A 423 24.74 -6.20 3.80
C LEU A 423 23.94 -5.29 4.72
N GLY A 424 22.71 -4.96 4.33
CA GLY A 424 21.82 -4.11 5.13
C GLY A 424 21.30 -4.74 6.41
N GLU A 425 21.54 -6.04 6.63
CA GLU A 425 21.22 -6.68 7.91
C GLU A 425 22.10 -6.15 9.03
N ASN A 426 23.29 -5.64 8.69
CA ASN A 426 24.20 -5.08 9.70
C ASN A 426 23.70 -3.71 10.16
N ARG A 427 23.65 -3.53 11.46
CA ARG A 427 23.08 -2.34 12.09
C ARG A 427 23.80 -1.04 11.71
N LEU A 428 25.09 -1.14 11.32
CA LEU A 428 25.86 0.02 10.90
C LEU A 428 25.45 0.55 9.52
N VAL A 429 24.81 -0.29 8.70
CA VAL A 429 24.35 0.07 7.34
C VAL A 429 22.95 0.66 7.42
N GLN A 430 22.83 1.98 7.23
CA GLN A 430 21.52 2.64 7.25
C GLN A 430 20.87 2.61 5.86
N GLU A 431 21.65 2.97 4.82
CA GLU A 431 21.19 2.91 3.43
C GLU A 431 22.31 2.34 2.58
N ILE A 432 21.94 1.63 1.53
CA ILE A 432 22.92 0.99 0.67
C ILE A 432 22.42 0.93 -0.77
N LEU A 433 23.36 1.07 -1.71
CA LEU A 433 23.13 0.88 -3.13
C LEU A 433 24.31 0.07 -3.68
N VAL A 434 23.98 -1.03 -4.37
CA VAL A 434 24.98 -1.90 -4.98
C VAL A 434 24.86 -1.76 -6.50
N ARG A 435 26.00 -1.61 -7.17
CA ARG A 435 26.03 -1.50 -8.64
C ARG A 435 27.35 -2.01 -9.20
N GLU A 436 27.38 -2.19 -10.50
CA GLU A 436 28.62 -2.48 -11.20
C GLU A 436 29.33 -1.17 -11.51
N ASN A 437 30.60 -1.09 -11.19
CA ASN A 437 31.44 0.06 -11.52
C ASN A 437 32.76 -0.46 -12.07
N GLU A 438 33.04 -0.16 -13.34
CA GLU A 438 34.26 -0.56 -14.04
C GLU A 438 34.51 -2.09 -13.98
N GLY A 439 33.44 -2.86 -14.11
CA GLY A 439 33.51 -4.32 -14.17
C GLY A 439 33.54 -5.03 -12.83
N VAL A 440 33.46 -4.29 -11.73
CA VAL A 440 33.40 -4.89 -10.39
C VAL A 440 32.15 -4.45 -9.66
N ILE A 441 31.70 -5.25 -8.71
CA ILE A 441 30.55 -4.91 -7.87
C ILE A 441 31.02 -4.00 -6.75
N GLU A 442 30.35 -2.87 -6.61
CA GLU A 442 30.65 -1.83 -5.63
C GLU A 442 29.45 -1.58 -4.74
N ALA A 443 29.69 -1.45 -3.44
CA ALA A 443 28.66 -1.04 -2.49
C ALA A 443 28.91 0.42 -2.09
N GLU A 444 27.85 1.23 -2.20
CA GLU A 444 27.86 2.59 -1.71
C GLU A 444 26.95 2.64 -0.49
N ILE A 445 27.48 3.02 0.68
CA ILE A 445 26.79 2.87 1.96
C ILE A 445 26.73 4.22 2.68
N PHE A 446 25.54 4.55 3.16
CA PHE A 446 25.33 5.61 4.13
C PHE A 446 25.23 4.94 5.50
N PRO A 447 26.24 5.13 6.37
CA PRO A 447 26.22 4.43 7.66
C PRO A 447 25.29 5.11 8.66
N ASP A 448 24.89 4.37 9.69
CA ASP A 448 24.18 4.93 10.82
C ASP A 448 25.24 5.53 11.75
N TYR A 449 25.52 6.82 11.53
CA TYR A 449 26.57 7.53 12.27
C TYR A 449 26.25 7.61 13.78
N GLU A 450 24.99 7.73 14.15
CA GLU A 450 24.58 7.76 15.56
C GLU A 450 24.86 6.43 16.25
N TYR A 451 24.52 5.34 15.58
CA TYR A 451 24.79 4.00 16.09
C TYR A 451 26.30 3.77 16.25
N ALA A 452 27.09 4.18 15.24
CA ALA A 452 28.54 4.06 15.28
C ALA A 452 29.11 4.79 16.50
N LYS A 453 28.62 6.00 16.74
CA LYS A 453 29.05 6.83 17.88
C LYS A 453 28.71 6.17 19.22
N LYS A 454 27.50 5.64 19.35
CA LYS A 454 27.04 4.95 20.56
C LYS A 454 27.88 3.71 20.85
N LYS A 455 28.35 3.01 19.82
CA LYS A 455 29.14 1.79 19.95
C LYS A 455 30.66 2.06 19.98
N GLY A 456 31.07 3.31 20.00
CA GLY A 456 32.48 3.70 20.04
C GLY A 456 33.26 3.33 18.78
N LYS A 457 32.59 3.23 17.65
CA LYS A 457 33.23 2.93 16.37
C LYS A 457 33.81 4.20 15.79
N LYS A 458 35.13 4.31 15.76
CA LYS A 458 35.81 5.52 15.30
C LYS A 458 36.17 5.50 13.81
N ASP A 459 36.57 4.34 13.31
CA ASP A 459 36.94 4.19 11.90
C ASP A 459 35.80 3.48 11.15
N ILE A 460 34.83 4.27 10.68
CA ILE A 460 33.62 3.75 10.01
C ILE A 460 34.00 3.01 8.72
N GLN A 461 34.97 3.55 7.95
CA GLN A 461 35.44 2.90 6.73
C GLN A 461 35.93 1.49 7.02
N ALA A 462 36.75 1.31 8.05
CA ALA A 462 37.27 0.01 8.42
C ALA A 462 36.16 -0.93 8.92
N GLU A 463 35.21 -0.40 9.67
CA GLU A 463 34.09 -1.22 10.19
C GLU A 463 33.20 -1.71 9.06
N LEU A 464 32.90 -0.85 8.08
CA LEU A 464 32.10 -1.25 6.92
C LEU A 464 32.86 -2.24 6.03
N GLN A 465 34.19 -2.08 5.92
CA GLN A 465 34.99 -3.04 5.17
C GLN A 465 34.92 -4.45 5.81
N LYS A 466 34.85 -4.53 7.15
CA LYS A 466 34.67 -5.80 7.83
C LYS A 466 33.31 -6.44 7.49
N VAL A 467 32.26 -5.63 7.37
CA VAL A 467 30.93 -6.11 6.96
C VAL A 467 31.01 -6.74 5.57
N ILE A 468 31.67 -6.04 4.64
CA ILE A 468 31.84 -6.51 3.26
C ILE A 468 32.69 -7.79 3.24
N ASP A 469 33.79 -7.82 3.98
CA ASP A 469 34.67 -8.99 4.02
C ASP A 469 33.94 -10.24 4.54
N THR A 470 33.11 -10.07 5.56
CA THR A 470 32.29 -11.15 6.09
C THR A 470 31.31 -11.70 5.04
N TYR A 471 30.63 -10.79 4.34
CA TYR A 471 29.75 -11.17 3.24
C TYR A 471 30.53 -11.95 2.17
N ASN A 472 31.69 -11.42 1.78
CA ASN A 472 32.50 -11.99 0.70
C ASN A 472 32.99 -13.41 1.01
N GLN A 473 33.20 -13.74 2.29
CA GLN A 473 33.65 -15.07 2.68
C GLN A 473 32.68 -16.17 2.24
N GLY A 474 31.37 -15.87 2.25
CA GLY A 474 30.34 -16.83 1.87
C GLY A 474 29.83 -16.67 0.45
N ALA A 475 30.35 -15.71 -0.31
CA ALA A 475 29.83 -15.39 -1.64
C ALA A 475 30.66 -16.03 -2.75
N PRO A 476 30.03 -16.52 -3.83
CA PRO A 476 30.81 -16.94 -5.01
C PRO A 476 31.53 -15.72 -5.60
N ALA A 477 32.59 -15.99 -6.32
CA ALA A 477 33.49 -14.94 -6.83
C ALA A 477 32.75 -13.84 -7.57
N TYR A 478 31.80 -14.20 -8.44
CA TYR A 478 31.10 -13.22 -9.27
C TYR A 478 30.11 -12.35 -8.49
N LYS A 479 29.78 -12.72 -7.25
CA LYS A 479 28.88 -11.94 -6.37
C LYS A 479 29.64 -11.17 -5.28
N LYS A 480 30.97 -11.30 -5.23
CA LYS A 480 31.75 -10.58 -4.21
C LYS A 480 31.76 -9.08 -4.48
N VAL A 481 31.77 -8.31 -3.40
CA VAL A 481 31.84 -6.86 -3.46
C VAL A 481 33.30 -6.44 -3.33
N TYR A 482 33.84 -5.75 -4.33
CA TYR A 482 35.24 -5.35 -4.38
C TYR A 482 35.46 -3.87 -4.13
N GLY A 483 34.40 -3.05 -4.22
CA GLY A 483 34.50 -1.62 -3.99
C GLY A 483 33.58 -1.17 -2.86
N LEU A 484 34.05 -0.19 -2.10
CA LEU A 484 33.26 0.41 -1.02
C LEU A 484 33.36 1.92 -1.11
N LYS A 485 32.22 2.58 -1.16
CA LYS A 485 32.11 4.04 -1.03
C LYS A 485 31.29 4.34 0.22
N VAL A 486 31.82 5.19 1.07
CA VAL A 486 31.10 5.61 2.30
C VAL A 486 30.55 7.01 2.07
N ARG A 487 29.24 7.17 2.26
CA ARG A 487 28.56 8.46 2.09
C ARG A 487 28.48 9.21 3.40
N GLU A 488 28.55 10.53 3.29
CA GLU A 488 28.33 11.43 4.44
C GLU A 488 26.87 11.88 4.54
N THR A 489 26.11 11.75 3.43
CA THR A 489 24.70 12.16 3.37
C THR A 489 23.83 11.03 2.83
N GLU A 490 22.54 11.11 3.15
CA GLU A 490 21.55 10.14 2.66
C GLU A 490 21.47 10.17 1.14
N PHE A 491 20.99 9.06 0.58
CA PHE A 491 20.70 8.99 -0.86
C PHE A 491 19.47 9.82 -1.21
N ASP A 492 19.40 10.28 -2.44
CA ASP A 492 18.19 10.88 -2.98
C ASP A 492 17.10 9.82 -3.11
N LYS A 493 15.87 10.21 -2.82
CA LYS A 493 14.75 9.27 -2.78
C LYS A 493 13.57 9.78 -3.59
N THR A 494 12.77 8.84 -4.08
CA THR A 494 11.49 9.14 -4.72
C THR A 494 10.49 9.64 -3.67
N THR A 495 9.32 10.10 -4.13
CA THR A 495 8.24 10.51 -3.22
C THR A 495 7.76 9.34 -2.35
N SER A 496 7.93 8.11 -2.80
CA SER A 496 7.59 6.92 -2.01
C SER A 496 8.75 6.43 -1.14
N LYS A 497 9.80 7.27 -0.97
CA LYS A 497 10.95 7.03 -0.09
C LYS A 497 11.87 5.90 -0.53
N LYS A 498 11.86 5.56 -1.82
CA LYS A 498 12.79 4.57 -2.39
C LYS A 498 14.03 5.25 -2.93
N ILE A 499 15.20 4.66 -2.70
CA ILE A 499 16.48 5.21 -3.17
C ILE A 499 16.48 5.25 -4.70
N ILE A 500 16.87 6.39 -5.25
CA ILE A 500 17.00 6.57 -6.69
C ILE A 500 18.32 5.94 -7.12
N ARG A 501 18.27 4.97 -8.02
CA ARG A 501 19.46 4.21 -8.42
C ARG A 501 20.34 4.94 -9.45
N PHE A 502 19.79 5.91 -10.19
CA PHE A 502 20.52 6.62 -11.25
C PHE A 502 20.19 8.09 -11.29
#